data_a581549cbdca40c232e5757336c923af
#
_entry.id   a581549cbdca40c232e5757336c923af
#
_cell.length_a   1.000
_cell.length_b   1.000
_cell.length_c   1.000
_cell.angle_alpha   90.00
_cell.angle_beta   90.00
_cell.angle_gamma   90.00
#
_symmetry.space_group_name_H-M   'P 1'
#
loop_
_entity.id
_entity.type
_entity.pdbx_description
1 polymer ?
#
loop_
_entity_poly.entity_id
_entity_poly.type
_entity_poly.pdbx_seq_one_letter_code
_entity_poly.pdbx_strand_id
1 'polypeptide(L)'
;MRRFTLLRSPFSWVAFALLTACADPGSPEQQVRAVIESMETAAEARDVGDLMEHISASYRDAQGQDRAEASRYARGYFLANQSVHLLTRIESLEFPAPDEARVKLQVGMAGRAGEPGAAGLTTDLYNFDLALIREGDEWKVSYADWHAH
;
A
#
# COMPACT_ATOMS: atom_id res chain seq x y z
N MET A 1 -60.04 -53.83 -1.47
CA MET A 1 -59.98 -52.46 -1.97
C MET A 1 -59.22 -51.58 -0.96
N ARG A 2 -57.92 -51.35 -1.19
CA ARG A 2 -57.10 -50.48 -0.33
C ARG A 2 -56.69 -49.28 -1.16
N ARG A 3 -57.16 -48.10 -0.76
CA ARG A 3 -56.83 -46.83 -1.39
C ARG A 3 -55.48 -46.35 -0.81
N PHE A 4 -54.45 -46.28 -1.65
CA PHE A 4 -53.18 -45.65 -1.33
C PHE A 4 -53.31 -44.15 -1.55
N THR A 5 -53.19 -43.39 -0.48
CA THR A 5 -53.15 -41.93 -0.51
C THR A 5 -51.69 -41.52 -0.64
N LEU A 6 -51.31 -40.97 -1.77
CA LEU A 6 -49.98 -40.37 -2.03
C LEU A 6 -49.84 -39.02 -1.32
N LEU A 7 -49.01 -39.00 -0.30
CA LEU A 7 -48.64 -37.78 0.40
C LEU A 7 -47.63 -36.99 -0.44
N ARG A 8 -48.09 -35.88 -1.02
CA ARG A 8 -47.24 -34.94 -1.77
C ARG A 8 -46.53 -34.06 -0.75
N SER A 9 -45.21 -34.27 -0.60
CA SER A 9 -44.32 -33.39 0.18
C SER A 9 -44.01 -32.13 -0.63
N PRO A 10 -44.19 -30.90 -0.07
CA PRO A 10 -43.75 -29.69 -0.73
C PRO A 10 -42.25 -29.52 -0.44
N PHE A 11 -41.46 -29.62 -1.50
CA PHE A 11 -40.02 -29.34 -1.50
C PHE A 11 -39.84 -27.82 -1.34
N SER A 12 -39.55 -27.41 -0.12
CA SER A 12 -39.29 -26.01 0.22
C SER A 12 -37.90 -25.62 -0.30
N TRP A 13 -37.88 -24.87 -1.39
CA TRP A 13 -36.65 -24.24 -1.90
C TRP A 13 -36.30 -23.08 -0.99
N VAL A 14 -35.35 -23.29 -0.07
CA VAL A 14 -34.71 -22.21 0.65
C VAL A 14 -33.73 -21.53 -0.30
N ALA A 15 -34.13 -20.40 -0.85
CA ALA A 15 -33.26 -19.52 -1.60
C ALA A 15 -32.25 -18.90 -0.62
N PHE A 16 -31.02 -19.41 -0.64
CA PHE A 16 -29.89 -18.84 0.10
C PHE A 16 -29.44 -17.58 -0.65
N ALA A 17 -29.96 -16.44 -0.24
CA ALA A 17 -29.50 -15.14 -0.71
C ALA A 17 -28.09 -14.94 -0.20
N LEU A 18 -27.09 -15.11 -1.08
CA LEU A 18 -25.71 -14.68 -0.87
C LEU A 18 -25.71 -13.14 -0.80
N LEU A 19 -25.75 -12.61 0.41
CA LEU A 19 -25.41 -11.21 0.69
C LEU A 19 -23.91 -11.07 0.39
N THR A 20 -23.58 -10.63 -0.82
CA THR A 20 -22.27 -10.06 -1.11
C THR A 20 -22.19 -8.75 -0.31
N ALA A 21 -21.66 -8.82 0.89
CA ALA A 21 -21.25 -7.64 1.62
C ALA A 21 -20.15 -6.97 0.78
N CYS A 22 -20.51 -5.91 0.03
CA CYS A 22 -19.54 -4.96 -0.45
C CYS A 22 -18.89 -4.39 0.80
N ALA A 23 -17.62 -4.75 1.06
CA ALA A 23 -16.85 -4.10 2.10
C ALA A 23 -16.80 -2.62 1.73
N ASP A 24 -17.25 -1.76 2.64
CA ASP A 24 -17.12 -0.31 2.50
C ASP A 24 -15.62 0.00 2.34
N PRO A 25 -15.18 0.64 1.26
CA PRO A 25 -13.76 0.94 1.06
C PRO A 25 -13.18 1.88 2.13
N GLY A 26 -13.99 2.31 3.08
CA GLY A 26 -13.61 3.22 4.14
C GLY A 26 -13.52 4.69 3.67
N SER A 27 -13.24 5.60 4.60
CA SER A 27 -13.05 7.01 4.27
C SER A 27 -11.79 7.22 3.40
N PRO A 28 -11.70 8.32 2.64
CA PRO A 28 -10.49 8.67 1.89
C PRO A 28 -9.22 8.66 2.77
N GLU A 29 -9.33 9.11 4.00
CA GLU A 29 -8.23 9.06 4.97
C GLU A 29 -7.79 7.63 5.27
N GLN A 30 -8.74 6.72 5.52
CA GLN A 30 -8.42 5.30 5.78
C GLN A 30 -7.79 4.65 4.56
N GLN A 31 -8.27 4.98 3.35
CA GLN A 31 -7.69 4.45 2.11
C GLN A 31 -6.25 4.93 1.90
N VAL A 32 -5.95 6.22 2.11
CA VAL A 32 -4.59 6.75 2.00
C VAL A 32 -3.66 6.13 3.04
N ARG A 33 -4.12 5.98 4.29
CA ARG A 33 -3.34 5.29 5.34
C ARG A 33 -3.04 3.85 4.96
N ALA A 34 -4.00 3.12 4.40
CA ALA A 34 -3.82 1.76 3.92
C ALA A 34 -2.78 1.67 2.78
N VAL A 35 -2.74 2.65 1.88
CA VAL A 35 -1.69 2.72 0.84
C VAL A 35 -0.31 2.88 1.47
N ILE A 36 -0.14 3.77 2.43
CA ILE A 36 1.15 3.96 3.12
C ILE A 36 1.58 2.67 3.84
N GLU A 37 0.68 1.99 4.54
CA GLU A 37 0.94 0.72 5.21
C GLU A 37 1.30 -0.40 4.22
N SER A 38 0.63 -0.46 3.06
CA SER A 38 0.94 -1.42 2.00
C SER A 38 2.31 -1.17 1.38
N MET A 39 2.67 0.10 1.18
CA MET A 39 4.01 0.48 0.69
C MET A 39 5.11 0.11 1.70
N GLU A 40 4.88 0.31 2.99
CA GLU A 40 5.77 -0.12 4.07
C GLU A 40 5.98 -1.64 4.03
N THR A 41 4.88 -2.38 3.96
CA THR A 41 4.91 -3.86 3.86
C THR A 41 5.68 -4.34 2.64
N ALA A 42 5.43 -3.77 1.46
CA ALA A 42 6.12 -4.11 0.23
C ALA A 42 7.63 -3.80 0.30
N ALA A 43 7.99 -2.67 0.91
CA ALA A 43 9.39 -2.29 1.11
C ALA A 43 10.11 -3.22 2.09
N GLU A 44 9.48 -3.62 3.18
CA GLU A 44 10.04 -4.59 4.14
C GLU A 44 10.18 -5.98 3.53
N ALA A 45 9.22 -6.38 2.68
CA ALA A 45 9.33 -7.60 1.87
C ALA A 45 10.38 -7.49 0.75
N ARG A 46 10.90 -6.29 0.49
CA ARG A 46 11.79 -5.94 -0.62
C ARG A 46 11.17 -6.29 -1.99
N ASP A 47 9.86 -6.18 -2.07
CA ASP A 47 9.10 -6.41 -3.30
C ASP A 47 8.93 -5.11 -4.07
N VAL A 48 9.75 -4.94 -5.11
CA VAL A 48 9.68 -3.76 -5.99
C VAL A 48 8.38 -3.76 -6.79
N GLY A 49 7.88 -4.92 -7.16
CA GLY A 49 6.63 -5.04 -7.93
C GLY A 49 5.46 -4.46 -7.15
N ASP A 50 5.23 -5.00 -5.96
CA ASP A 50 4.15 -4.56 -5.08
C ASP A 50 4.32 -3.08 -4.69
N LEU A 51 5.55 -2.64 -4.39
CA LEU A 51 5.81 -1.22 -4.08
C LEU A 51 5.41 -0.31 -5.26
N MET A 52 5.73 -0.70 -6.49
CA MET A 52 5.43 0.09 -7.68
C MET A 52 3.93 0.10 -8.04
N GLU A 53 3.13 -0.82 -7.54
CA GLU A 53 1.66 -0.78 -7.73
C GLU A 53 1.04 0.46 -7.09
N HIS A 54 1.64 0.97 -6.03
CA HIS A 54 1.19 2.18 -5.33
C HIS A 54 1.74 3.49 -5.93
N ILE A 55 2.59 3.41 -6.96
CA ILE A 55 3.19 4.57 -7.61
C ILE A 55 2.47 4.86 -8.93
N SER A 56 2.00 6.09 -9.09
CA SER A 56 1.34 6.56 -10.32
C SER A 56 2.24 6.44 -11.55
N ALA A 57 1.64 6.20 -12.71
CA ALA A 57 2.34 6.26 -13.99
C ALA A 57 2.89 7.68 -14.27
N SER A 58 2.23 8.71 -13.73
CA SER A 58 2.64 10.12 -13.86
C SER A 58 3.62 10.59 -12.77
N TYR A 59 4.11 9.67 -11.94
CA TYR A 59 5.00 10.00 -10.82
C TYR A 59 6.21 10.83 -11.25
N ARG A 60 6.52 11.83 -10.42
CA ARG A 60 7.78 12.59 -10.44
C ARG A 60 8.20 12.86 -9.00
N ASP A 61 9.50 12.81 -8.76
CA ASP A 61 10.04 13.26 -7.47
C ASP A 61 10.62 14.69 -7.56
N ALA A 62 11.09 15.18 -6.42
CA ALA A 62 11.70 16.52 -6.33
C ALA A 62 12.96 16.67 -7.20
N GLN A 63 13.62 15.57 -7.57
CA GLN A 63 14.79 15.51 -8.44
C GLN A 63 14.41 15.37 -9.92
N GLY A 64 13.11 15.27 -10.24
CA GLY A 64 12.58 15.08 -11.58
C GLY A 64 12.60 13.62 -12.08
N GLN A 65 12.93 12.67 -11.21
CA GLN A 65 12.96 11.25 -11.56
C GLN A 65 11.54 10.71 -11.76
N ASP A 66 11.41 9.82 -12.72
CA ASP A 66 10.12 9.19 -13.02
C ASP A 66 9.93 7.84 -12.27
N ARG A 67 8.76 7.23 -12.48
CA ARG A 67 8.40 5.93 -11.89
C ARG A 67 9.42 4.83 -12.20
N ALA A 68 9.99 4.82 -13.41
CA ALA A 68 10.98 3.81 -13.81
C ALA A 68 12.31 4.02 -13.08
N GLU A 69 12.69 5.26 -12.85
CA GLU A 69 13.87 5.64 -12.07
C GLU A 69 13.69 5.32 -10.60
N ALA A 70 12.53 5.61 -10.03
CA ALA A 70 12.17 5.23 -8.66
C ALA A 70 12.23 3.70 -8.48
N SER A 71 11.72 2.92 -9.45
CA SER A 71 11.81 1.46 -9.44
C SER A 71 13.27 0.96 -9.46
N ARG A 72 14.14 1.58 -10.27
CA ARG A 72 15.57 1.23 -10.31
C ARG A 72 16.25 1.55 -8.97
N TYR A 73 15.92 2.69 -8.38
CA TYR A 73 16.44 3.10 -7.07
C TYR A 73 16.04 2.10 -5.98
N ALA A 74 14.75 1.78 -5.88
CA ALA A 74 14.24 0.81 -4.90
C ALA A 74 14.90 -0.56 -5.07
N ARG A 75 15.04 -1.03 -6.30
CA ARG A 75 15.73 -2.30 -6.61
C ARG A 75 17.19 -2.29 -6.16
N GLY A 76 17.92 -1.21 -6.45
CA GLY A 76 19.30 -1.05 -6.02
C GLY A 76 19.43 -1.05 -4.50
N TYR A 77 18.53 -0.34 -3.81
CA TYR A 77 18.50 -0.32 -2.36
C TYR A 77 18.23 -1.70 -1.75
N PHE A 78 17.24 -2.44 -2.29
CA PHE A 78 16.91 -3.78 -1.81
C PHE A 78 17.99 -4.83 -2.11
N LEU A 79 18.76 -4.64 -3.18
CA LEU A 79 19.92 -5.50 -3.47
C LEU A 79 21.09 -5.23 -2.50
N ALA A 80 21.28 -3.98 -2.12
CA ALA A 80 22.33 -3.57 -1.20
C ALA A 80 22.04 -3.97 0.26
N ASN A 81 20.78 -4.15 0.62
CA ASN A 81 20.35 -4.42 1.98
C ASN A 81 19.66 -5.79 2.08
N GLN A 82 20.19 -6.68 2.92
CA GLN A 82 19.65 -8.03 3.15
C GLN A 82 18.33 -8.01 3.92
N SER A 83 18.11 -6.99 4.74
CA SER A 83 16.85 -6.73 5.46
C SER A 83 16.55 -5.25 5.44
N VAL A 84 15.28 -4.94 5.39
CA VAL A 84 14.75 -3.58 5.50
C VAL A 84 13.66 -3.61 6.56
N HIS A 85 13.75 -2.73 7.54
CA HIS A 85 12.73 -2.54 8.54
C HIS A 85 12.38 -1.06 8.57
N LEU A 86 11.10 -0.77 8.50
CA LEU A 86 10.58 0.57 8.48
C LEU A 86 9.76 0.85 9.73
N LEU A 87 9.80 2.09 10.17
CA LEU A 87 8.91 2.63 11.18
C LEU A 87 8.35 3.93 10.64
N THR A 88 7.12 3.89 10.17
CA THR A 88 6.46 5.02 9.53
C THR A 88 5.54 5.74 10.50
N ARG A 89 5.65 7.05 10.57
CA ARG A 89 4.77 7.93 11.33
C ARG A 89 4.20 9.00 10.42
N ILE A 90 2.89 9.00 10.24
CA ILE A 90 2.20 10.08 9.53
C ILE A 90 2.07 11.27 10.47
N GLU A 91 2.65 12.40 10.07
CA GLU A 91 2.61 13.66 10.82
C GLU A 91 1.39 14.49 10.44
N SER A 92 1.07 14.56 9.13
CA SER A 92 -0.12 15.23 8.64
C SER A 92 -0.68 14.53 7.41
N LEU A 93 -1.99 14.62 7.24
CA LEU A 93 -2.72 14.14 6.08
C LEU A 93 -3.80 15.16 5.76
N GLU A 94 -3.75 15.73 4.56
CA GLU A 94 -4.63 16.77 4.08
C GLU A 94 -5.22 16.41 2.73
N PHE A 95 -6.43 16.86 2.46
CA PHE A 95 -7.12 16.67 1.18
C PHE A 95 -7.39 18.03 0.53
N PRO A 96 -6.47 18.56 -0.29
CA PRO A 96 -6.67 19.83 -1.00
C PRO A 96 -7.85 19.78 -1.98
N ALA A 97 -8.11 18.58 -2.52
CA ALA A 97 -9.25 18.29 -3.40
C ALA A 97 -9.76 16.86 -3.12
N PRO A 98 -10.98 16.49 -3.58
CA PRO A 98 -11.55 15.16 -3.35
C PRO A 98 -10.69 14.00 -3.86
N ASP A 99 -9.91 14.23 -4.93
CA ASP A 99 -9.06 13.23 -5.58
C ASP A 99 -7.56 13.49 -5.36
N GLU A 100 -7.22 14.36 -4.42
CA GLU A 100 -5.84 14.70 -4.06
C GLU A 100 -5.63 14.60 -2.55
N ALA A 101 -4.52 13.98 -2.16
CA ALA A 101 -4.07 13.94 -0.77
C ALA A 101 -2.62 14.40 -0.67
N ARG A 102 -2.29 15.06 0.44
CA ARG A 102 -0.91 15.41 0.82
C ARG A 102 -0.60 14.77 2.16
N VAL A 103 0.52 14.07 2.21
CA VAL A 103 0.95 13.33 3.39
C VAL A 103 2.36 13.77 3.76
N LYS A 104 2.53 14.19 4.99
CA LYS A 104 3.87 14.31 5.59
C LYS A 104 4.09 13.14 6.51
N LEU A 105 5.20 12.46 6.31
CA LEU A 105 5.54 11.32 7.15
C LEU A 105 7.03 11.28 7.47
N GLN A 106 7.31 10.71 8.61
CA GLN A 106 8.64 10.42 9.06
C GLN A 106 8.87 8.93 8.99
N VAL A 107 9.97 8.51 8.39
CA VAL A 107 10.30 7.10 8.20
C VAL A 107 11.66 6.82 8.84
N GLY A 108 11.66 6.01 9.88
CA GLY A 108 12.86 5.39 10.40
C GLY A 108 13.17 4.15 9.56
N MET A 109 14.35 4.09 8.98
CA MET A 109 14.83 2.95 8.20
C MET A 109 15.94 2.24 8.97
N ALA A 110 15.78 0.96 9.24
CA ALA A 110 16.82 0.10 9.76
C ALA A 110 17.12 -1.00 8.74
N GLY A 111 18.37 -1.08 8.31
CA GLY A 111 18.81 -2.08 7.33
C GLY A 111 20.08 -2.79 7.78
N ARG A 112 20.29 -4.00 7.29
CA ARG A 112 21.57 -4.70 7.41
C ARG A 112 22.23 -4.72 6.05
N ALA A 113 23.38 -4.07 5.93
CA ALA A 113 24.19 -4.14 4.71
C ALA A 113 24.65 -5.58 4.45
N GLY A 114 24.67 -5.99 3.17
CA GLY A 114 25.00 -7.34 2.72
C GLY A 114 26.46 -7.73 2.81
N GLU A 115 27.34 -6.93 3.38
CA GLU A 115 28.77 -7.24 3.48
C GLU A 115 29.06 -8.20 4.65
N PRO A 116 29.77 -9.34 4.40
CA PRO A 116 30.21 -10.24 5.46
C PRO A 116 31.20 -9.51 6.39
N GLY A 117 30.80 -9.25 7.62
CA GLY A 117 31.62 -8.60 8.64
C GLY A 117 31.20 -7.19 9.00
N ALA A 118 30.30 -6.56 8.27
CA ALA A 118 29.66 -5.31 8.68
C ALA A 118 28.61 -5.61 9.77
N ALA A 119 29.01 -5.56 11.02
CA ALA A 119 28.09 -5.58 12.17
C ALA A 119 27.36 -4.23 12.32
N GLY A 120 26.93 -3.62 11.19
CA GLY A 120 26.34 -2.31 11.11
C GLY A 120 24.84 -2.36 10.87
N LEU A 121 24.03 -2.23 11.93
CA LEU A 121 22.66 -1.77 11.81
C LEU A 121 22.76 -0.28 11.43
N THR A 122 22.44 0.05 10.18
CA THR A 122 22.27 1.46 9.80
C THR A 122 20.85 1.88 10.16
N THR A 123 20.75 2.96 10.92
CA THR A 123 19.45 3.55 11.25
C THR A 123 19.45 4.96 10.70
N ASP A 124 18.64 5.18 9.68
CA ASP A 124 18.45 6.48 9.06
C ASP A 124 17.03 6.97 9.29
N LEU A 125 16.88 8.27 9.49
CA LEU A 125 15.59 8.93 9.64
C LEU A 125 15.37 9.87 8.47
N TYR A 126 14.26 9.70 7.78
CA TYR A 126 13.87 10.50 6.63
C TYR A 126 12.53 11.19 6.87
N ASN A 127 12.42 12.40 6.39
CA ASN A 127 11.14 13.08 6.25
C ASN A 127 10.70 12.97 4.79
N PHE A 128 9.44 12.62 4.57
CA PHE A 128 8.82 12.52 3.25
C PHE A 128 7.64 13.46 3.15
N ASP A 129 7.59 14.21 2.06
CA ASP A 129 6.41 14.94 1.59
C ASP A 129 5.87 14.25 0.35
N LEU A 130 4.68 13.65 0.47
CA LEU A 130 4.03 12.91 -0.61
C LEU A 130 2.80 13.63 -1.10
N ALA A 131 2.57 13.59 -2.43
CA ALA A 131 1.25 13.84 -2.99
C ALA A 131 0.70 12.54 -3.57
N LEU A 132 -0.56 12.26 -3.27
CA LEU A 132 -1.29 11.15 -3.84
C LEU A 132 -2.44 11.69 -4.68
N ILE A 133 -2.74 10.96 -5.75
CA ILE A 133 -3.89 11.20 -6.60
C ILE A 133 -4.76 9.96 -6.65
N ARG A 134 -6.05 10.16 -6.90
CA ARG A 134 -6.97 9.06 -7.10
C ARG A 134 -7.02 8.67 -8.57
N GLU A 135 -6.63 7.45 -8.88
CA GLU A 135 -6.69 6.84 -10.20
C GLU A 135 -7.77 5.74 -10.18
N GLY A 136 -8.95 6.05 -10.75
CA GLY A 136 -10.12 5.18 -10.58
C GLY A 136 -10.56 5.09 -9.11
N ASP A 137 -10.50 3.89 -8.56
CA ASP A 137 -10.85 3.64 -7.15
C ASP A 137 -9.62 3.54 -6.23
N GLU A 138 -8.42 3.73 -6.77
CA GLU A 138 -7.16 3.55 -6.06
C GLU A 138 -6.43 4.88 -5.83
N TRP A 139 -5.83 5.03 -4.66
CA TRP A 139 -4.89 6.12 -4.38
C TRP A 139 -3.48 5.70 -4.77
N LYS A 140 -2.78 6.59 -5.51
CA LYS A 140 -1.40 6.36 -5.96
C LYS A 140 -0.53 7.57 -5.69
N VAL A 141 0.71 7.33 -5.30
CA VAL A 141 1.70 8.39 -5.10
C VAL A 141 2.09 8.97 -6.46
N SER A 142 1.84 10.26 -6.65
CA SER A 142 2.17 11.00 -7.87
C SER A 142 3.40 11.89 -7.70
N TYR A 143 3.76 12.20 -6.46
CA TYR A 143 4.94 13.01 -6.14
C TYR A 143 5.55 12.58 -4.82
N ALA A 144 6.87 12.64 -4.71
CA ALA A 144 7.60 12.49 -3.47
C ALA A 144 8.78 13.47 -3.40
N ASP A 145 8.97 14.02 -2.22
CA ASP A 145 10.21 14.67 -1.81
C ASP A 145 10.68 14.04 -0.50
N TRP A 146 11.97 13.78 -0.36
CA TRP A 146 12.50 13.22 0.87
C TRP A 146 13.90 13.75 1.16
N HIS A 147 14.18 13.90 2.44
CA HIS A 147 15.48 14.33 2.93
C HIS A 147 15.79 13.64 4.25
N ALA A 148 17.08 13.39 4.49
CA ALA A 148 17.54 12.89 5.77
C ALA A 148 17.34 13.96 6.85
N HIS A 149 17.01 13.48 8.05
CA HIS A 149 16.79 14.36 9.21
C HIS A 149 18.11 14.81 9.81
#